data_f018512d2c60612126708caf2d522534
#
_entry.id   f018512d2c60612126708caf2d522534
#
_cell.length_a   1.000
_cell.length_b   1.000
_cell.length_c   1.000
_cell.angle_alpha   90.00
_cell.angle_beta   90.00
_cell.angle_gamma   90.00
#
_symmetry.space_group_name_H-M   'P 1'
#
loop_
_entity.id
_entity.type
_entity.pdbx_description
1 polymer ?
#
loop_
_entity_poly.entity_id
_entity_poly.type
_entity_poly.pdbx_seq_one_letter_code
_entity_poly.pdbx_strand_id
1 'polypeptide(L)'
;GTLIATNVLGGGLSETFGFAEAVPSRTRTAITFSADAIKRFGLTDSRESTLRAPSAYGYTKPVEPPLATFDDGTAAITVHGHAYALGVDLGALLETGYGGHDETLARAYDNQFEPTIDVWLRVIRQLYVDGEPTAVTLGTVPDGKPLAVMITHDVDYLRSVDNSRAYADFEHASGIPATYFVQTKYVRDYNDDVFFNDAASPKLRQLAMAGLELASHSVAHSRQFATLPVGTGDERFPGYRPFVQNATATTGATVLGELRISKYLLESVAPDTVTAFRPGYLAEPRALPQALAAVGYRFSSSTTANASLTHLPFALTDDRAGEAESGIFEFPVSIEDEALPRMDARVNDALDVARRVSRYGGEMVVLIHPNVTDYKLKFEQGFVGALRSTAWFGTVSGFGRWWAARDAVGCDVTADGATITLRLTAPHAIDGLPISVPASWSYVSADVGVNVRPASPHTIIVQAPAGAARIVFRSEPGGQP
;
A
#
# COMPACT_ATOMS: atom_id res chain seq x y z
N GLY A 1 27.60 0.28 -13.23
CA GLY A 1 26.53 -0.30 -12.38
C GLY A 1 26.73 0.02 -10.90
N THR A 2 25.69 -0.18 -10.13
CA THR A 2 25.69 0.04 -8.67
C THR A 2 25.68 -1.30 -7.95
N LEU A 3 26.45 -1.43 -6.87
CA LEU A 3 26.44 -2.58 -5.96
C LEU A 3 25.83 -2.14 -4.62
N ILE A 4 24.70 -2.74 -4.24
CA ILE A 4 24.05 -2.49 -2.97
C ILE A 4 23.97 -3.80 -2.19
N ALA A 5 24.44 -3.81 -0.96
CA ALA A 5 24.38 -4.98 -0.09
C ALA A 5 23.94 -4.62 1.32
N THR A 6 23.17 -5.51 1.95
CA THR A 6 22.75 -5.40 3.35
C THR A 6 23.55 -6.39 4.19
N ASN A 7 23.74 -6.09 5.47
CA ASN A 7 24.40 -6.99 6.43
C ASN A 7 25.79 -7.46 5.99
N VAL A 8 26.62 -6.59 5.42
CA VAL A 8 27.98 -6.93 5.03
C VAL A 8 28.83 -7.16 6.27
N LEU A 9 29.31 -8.39 6.44
CA LEU A 9 30.02 -8.81 7.66
C LEU A 9 31.53 -8.47 7.67
N GLY A 10 32.06 -7.95 6.57
CA GLY A 10 33.49 -7.67 6.44
C GLY A 10 34.22 -8.73 5.61
N GLY A 11 35.39 -9.17 6.05
CA GLY A 11 36.29 -10.01 5.25
C GLY A 11 36.77 -9.29 4.00
N GLY A 12 36.89 -9.97 2.88
CA GLY A 12 37.32 -9.35 1.60
C GLY A 12 36.34 -8.31 1.03
N LEU A 13 35.13 -8.17 1.58
CA LEU A 13 34.15 -7.20 1.15
C LEU A 13 34.32 -5.81 1.80
N SER A 14 35.06 -5.71 2.92
CA SER A 14 35.26 -4.43 3.61
C SER A 14 35.91 -3.38 2.71
N GLU A 15 36.87 -3.79 1.90
CA GLU A 15 37.54 -2.91 0.95
C GLU A 15 36.61 -2.45 -0.17
N THR A 16 35.78 -3.38 -0.70
CA THR A 16 34.81 -3.08 -1.75
C THR A 16 33.76 -2.03 -1.31
N PHE A 17 33.31 -2.13 -0.06
CA PHE A 17 32.29 -1.23 0.50
C PHE A 17 32.87 -0.07 1.34
N GLY A 18 34.18 0.05 1.43
CA GLY A 18 34.89 1.19 2.01
C GLY A 18 34.71 1.35 3.52
N PHE A 19 34.88 0.27 4.32
CA PHE A 19 34.88 0.35 5.78
C PHE A 19 35.95 -0.57 6.41
N ALA A 20 36.28 -0.36 7.69
CA ALA A 20 37.31 -1.18 8.35
C ALA A 20 36.68 -2.44 9.00
N GLU A 21 35.64 -2.27 9.80
CA GLU A 21 35.03 -3.34 10.58
C GLU A 21 33.51 -3.20 10.59
N ALA A 22 32.80 -4.34 10.56
CA ALA A 22 31.37 -4.43 10.80
C ALA A 22 31.12 -4.82 12.26
N VAL A 23 30.49 -3.93 13.03
CA VAL A 23 30.27 -4.10 14.46
C VAL A 23 28.78 -4.40 14.72
N PRO A 24 28.42 -5.62 15.20
CA PRO A 24 27.06 -5.92 15.54
C PRO A 24 26.61 -5.16 16.77
N SER A 25 25.33 -4.77 16.82
CA SER A 25 24.72 -4.19 18.02
C SER A 25 23.20 -4.44 18.02
N ARG A 26 22.64 -4.64 19.22
CA ARG A 26 21.20 -4.72 19.45
C ARG A 26 20.64 -3.49 20.13
N THR A 27 21.49 -2.48 20.38
CA THR A 27 21.09 -1.29 21.13
C THR A 27 20.89 -0.06 20.26
N ARG A 28 21.23 -0.12 18.97
CA ARG A 28 20.95 0.95 18.02
C ARG A 28 19.47 1.02 17.72
N THR A 29 18.93 2.23 17.76
CA THR A 29 17.50 2.45 17.59
C THR A 29 17.15 3.50 16.54
N ALA A 30 18.12 4.30 16.14
CA ALA A 30 17.92 5.40 15.20
C ALA A 30 19.03 5.50 14.15
N ILE A 31 18.61 5.92 12.96
CA ILE A 31 19.49 6.21 11.83
C ILE A 31 19.24 7.66 11.43
N THR A 32 20.31 8.43 11.28
CA THR A 32 20.22 9.82 10.81
C THR A 32 20.98 9.96 9.49
N PHE A 33 20.31 10.44 8.45
CA PHE A 33 20.92 10.73 7.16
C PHE A 33 21.77 12.01 7.22
N SER A 34 22.90 12.00 6.50
CA SER A 34 23.74 13.19 6.34
C SER A 34 23.04 14.30 5.53
N ALA A 35 23.51 15.53 5.64
CA ALA A 35 22.92 16.65 4.89
C ALA A 35 22.95 16.42 3.37
N ASP A 36 24.04 15.83 2.85
CA ASP A 36 24.17 15.49 1.42
C ASP A 36 23.19 14.37 1.02
N ALA A 37 23.02 13.35 1.86
CA ALA A 37 22.05 12.29 1.63
C ALA A 37 20.60 12.82 1.68
N ILE A 38 20.29 13.70 2.63
CA ILE A 38 18.99 14.37 2.71
C ILE A 38 18.68 15.10 1.41
N LYS A 39 19.64 15.87 0.89
CA LYS A 39 19.48 16.56 -0.39
C LYS A 39 19.37 15.59 -1.57
N ARG A 40 20.26 14.58 -1.64
CA ARG A 40 20.30 13.58 -2.72
C ARG A 40 18.99 12.79 -2.83
N PHE A 41 18.47 12.34 -1.70
CA PHE A 41 17.24 11.54 -1.65
C PHE A 41 15.97 12.39 -1.54
N GLY A 42 16.09 13.72 -1.44
CA GLY A 42 14.97 14.64 -1.34
C GLY A 42 14.14 14.44 -0.07
N LEU A 43 14.79 14.12 1.06
CA LEU A 43 14.15 14.00 2.36
C LEU A 43 13.93 15.41 2.93
N THR A 44 12.70 15.77 3.26
CA THR A 44 12.36 17.16 3.64
C THR A 44 11.80 17.28 5.06
N ASP A 45 11.55 16.16 5.70
CA ASP A 45 10.97 16.08 7.05
C ASP A 45 11.93 15.36 7.99
N SER A 46 11.94 15.74 9.26
CA SER A 46 12.75 15.06 10.28
C SER A 46 12.39 13.58 10.43
N ARG A 47 11.12 13.23 10.14
CA ARG A 47 10.62 11.85 10.16
C ARG A 47 11.16 11.00 9.01
N GLU A 48 11.62 11.63 7.94
CA GLU A 48 12.27 10.98 6.81
C GLU A 48 13.79 10.94 6.96
N SER A 49 14.37 11.96 7.59
CA SER A 49 15.81 12.07 7.79
C SER A 49 16.33 11.34 9.03
N THR A 50 15.43 10.96 9.95
CA THR A 50 15.74 10.15 11.13
C THR A 50 14.74 9.00 11.23
N LEU A 51 15.21 7.78 10.99
CA LEU A 51 14.39 6.57 10.96
C LEU A 51 14.67 5.68 12.16
N ARG A 52 13.68 4.88 12.55
CA ARG A 52 13.86 3.70 13.38
C ARG A 52 14.00 2.49 12.46
N ALA A 53 14.93 1.61 12.77
CA ALA A 53 15.07 0.37 12.02
C ALA A 53 15.83 -0.67 12.83
N PRO A 54 15.58 -1.98 12.59
CA PRO A 54 16.42 -3.03 13.11
C PRO A 54 17.84 -2.83 12.60
N SER A 55 18.81 -2.77 13.51
CA SER A 55 20.22 -2.63 13.16
C SER A 55 20.88 -4.00 13.20
N ALA A 56 21.60 -4.35 12.13
CA ALA A 56 22.44 -5.53 12.13
C ALA A 56 23.89 -5.15 12.40
N TYR A 57 24.46 -4.25 11.60
CA TYR A 57 25.88 -3.88 11.70
C TYR A 57 26.09 -2.37 11.51
N GLY A 58 26.88 -1.78 12.40
CA GLY A 58 27.45 -0.44 12.18
C GLY A 58 28.85 -0.56 11.62
N TYR A 59 29.20 0.27 10.65
CA TYR A 59 30.50 0.21 9.99
C TYR A 59 31.44 1.26 10.55
N THR A 60 32.71 0.85 10.87
CA THR A 60 33.70 1.73 11.45
C THR A 60 34.65 2.26 10.37
N LYS A 61 35.22 3.45 10.62
CA LYS A 61 36.22 4.10 9.75
C LYS A 61 35.84 4.02 8.26
N PRO A 62 34.69 4.55 7.86
CA PRO A 62 34.32 4.59 6.44
C PRO A 62 35.40 5.38 5.65
N VAL A 63 35.71 4.92 4.44
CA VAL A 63 36.68 5.56 3.54
C VAL A 63 36.17 6.90 3.02
N GLU A 64 34.88 6.96 2.71
CA GLU A 64 34.16 8.17 2.30
C GLU A 64 33.18 8.59 3.40
N PRO A 65 32.75 9.85 3.47
CA PRO A 65 31.71 10.28 4.41
C PRO A 65 30.45 9.41 4.27
N PRO A 66 29.93 8.84 5.36
CA PRO A 66 28.78 7.96 5.28
C PRO A 66 27.51 8.73 4.91
N LEU A 67 26.61 8.09 4.17
CA LEU A 67 25.30 8.68 3.83
C LEU A 67 24.36 8.74 5.04
N ALA A 68 24.53 7.83 5.99
CA ALA A 68 23.77 7.82 7.24
C ALA A 68 24.61 7.22 8.37
N THR A 69 24.29 7.62 9.62
CA THR A 69 24.93 7.11 10.85
C THR A 69 23.89 6.60 11.82
N PHE A 70 24.27 5.63 12.64
CA PHE A 70 23.51 5.22 13.81
C PHE A 70 23.71 6.20 14.98
N ASP A 71 22.86 6.07 16.01
CA ASP A 71 22.91 6.84 17.26
C ASP A 71 24.22 6.63 18.06
N ASP A 72 24.96 5.55 17.83
CA ASP A 72 26.28 5.31 18.40
C ASP A 72 27.44 5.91 17.57
N GLY A 73 27.15 6.61 16.50
CA GLY A 73 28.11 7.25 15.60
C GLY A 73 28.77 6.33 14.57
N THR A 74 28.45 5.03 14.54
CA THR A 74 28.92 4.15 13.47
C THR A 74 28.14 4.40 12.16
N ALA A 75 28.75 4.13 11.00
CA ALA A 75 28.08 4.33 9.73
C ALA A 75 26.93 3.31 9.55
N ALA A 76 25.76 3.79 9.19
CA ALA A 76 24.61 2.99 8.82
C ALA A 76 24.57 2.72 7.30
N ILE A 77 25.11 3.65 6.49
CA ILE A 77 25.30 3.48 5.06
C ILE A 77 26.71 3.94 4.70
N THR A 78 27.56 3.01 4.28
CA THR A 78 28.88 3.35 3.71
C THR A 78 28.77 3.49 2.19
N VAL A 79 29.70 4.24 1.63
CA VAL A 79 29.86 4.43 0.20
C VAL A 79 31.32 4.30 -0.18
N HIS A 80 31.60 3.62 -1.28
CA HIS A 80 32.90 3.60 -1.91
C HIS A 80 32.71 3.53 -3.44
N GLY A 81 32.84 4.69 -4.10
CA GLY A 81 32.43 4.82 -5.49
C GLY A 81 30.92 4.53 -5.68
N HIS A 82 30.60 3.44 -6.38
CA HIS A 82 29.23 2.98 -6.59
C HIS A 82 28.85 1.74 -5.76
N ALA A 83 29.61 1.41 -4.74
CA ALA A 83 29.31 0.31 -3.81
C ALA A 83 28.78 0.87 -2.48
N TYR A 84 27.64 0.33 -2.03
CA TYR A 84 26.94 0.78 -0.83
C TYR A 84 26.68 -0.40 0.10
N ALA A 85 27.15 -0.33 1.35
CA ALA A 85 26.78 -1.29 2.38
C ALA A 85 25.75 -0.65 3.31
N LEU A 86 24.63 -1.32 3.50
CA LEU A 86 23.56 -0.95 4.42
C LEU A 86 23.67 -1.78 5.70
N GLY A 87 23.87 -1.12 6.83
CA GLY A 87 23.93 -1.75 8.15
C GLY A 87 22.56 -2.08 8.74
N VAL A 88 21.52 -1.82 7.99
CA VAL A 88 20.12 -2.14 8.34
C VAL A 88 19.78 -3.50 7.76
N ASP A 89 19.09 -4.31 8.53
CA ASP A 89 18.45 -5.51 8.02
C ASP A 89 17.12 -5.13 7.34
N LEU A 90 17.21 -4.87 6.03
CA LEU A 90 16.02 -4.51 5.25
C LEU A 90 15.03 -5.67 5.15
N GLY A 91 15.50 -6.92 5.14
CA GLY A 91 14.63 -8.09 5.13
C GLY A 91 13.78 -8.15 6.41
N ALA A 92 14.43 -8.04 7.57
CA ALA A 92 13.73 -8.00 8.86
C ALA A 92 12.80 -6.78 9.00
N LEU A 93 13.19 -5.62 8.41
CA LEU A 93 12.33 -4.44 8.40
C LEU A 93 11.06 -4.66 7.58
N LEU A 94 11.18 -5.25 6.39
CA LEU A 94 10.03 -5.58 5.54
C LEU A 94 9.15 -6.66 6.19
N GLU A 95 9.74 -7.69 6.76
CA GLU A 95 9.01 -8.72 7.51
C GLU A 95 8.23 -8.12 8.68
N THR A 96 8.86 -7.20 9.43
CA THR A 96 8.20 -6.48 10.54
C THR A 96 7.02 -5.65 10.04
N GLY A 97 7.21 -4.84 8.99
CA GLY A 97 6.17 -3.97 8.48
C GLY A 97 5.03 -4.71 7.78
N TYR A 98 5.36 -5.71 6.96
CA TYR A 98 4.37 -6.40 6.13
C TYR A 98 3.71 -7.60 6.81
N GLY A 99 4.36 -8.20 7.78
CA GLY A 99 3.86 -9.39 8.47
C GLY A 99 3.72 -9.27 9.97
N GLY A 100 4.72 -8.71 10.63
CA GLY A 100 4.84 -8.70 12.09
C GLY A 100 4.03 -7.63 12.81
N HIS A 101 3.85 -6.46 12.19
CA HIS A 101 3.23 -5.27 12.80
C HIS A 101 3.84 -4.93 14.18
N ASP A 102 5.15 -4.83 14.24
CA ASP A 102 5.85 -4.44 15.47
C ASP A 102 5.67 -2.95 15.75
N GLU A 103 4.70 -2.61 16.57
CA GLU A 103 4.40 -1.23 16.97
C GLU A 103 5.57 -0.54 17.67
N THR A 104 6.59 -1.28 18.13
CA THR A 104 7.78 -0.67 18.76
C THR A 104 8.61 0.12 17.76
N LEU A 105 8.57 -0.23 16.47
CA LEU A 105 9.19 0.51 15.39
C LEU A 105 8.29 1.62 14.85
N ALA A 106 6.98 1.45 14.91
CA ALA A 106 6.02 2.44 14.45
C ALA A 106 6.08 3.71 15.29
N ARG A 107 5.85 4.84 14.64
CA ARG A 107 5.72 6.13 15.30
C ARG A 107 4.25 6.49 15.40
N ALA A 108 3.88 7.13 16.51
CA ALA A 108 2.54 7.70 16.65
C ALA A 108 2.48 9.05 15.93
N TYR A 109 1.75 9.13 14.81
CA TYR A 109 1.47 10.37 14.11
C TYR A 109 -0.03 10.61 14.03
N ASP A 110 -0.40 11.86 14.11
CA ASP A 110 -1.71 12.26 13.63
C ASP A 110 -1.83 11.90 12.15
N ASN A 111 -2.97 11.36 11.77
CA ASN A 111 -3.21 10.92 10.38
C ASN A 111 -2.22 9.87 9.84
N GLN A 112 -1.66 9.02 10.69
CA GLN A 112 -0.97 7.79 10.31
C GLN A 112 0.19 7.93 9.30
N PHE A 113 0.97 9.01 9.33
CA PHE A 113 2.13 9.14 8.43
C PHE A 113 3.36 8.42 8.98
N GLU A 114 3.72 7.28 8.40
CA GLU A 114 4.89 6.47 8.75
C GLU A 114 5.67 6.03 7.50
N PRO A 115 6.70 6.78 7.08
CA PRO A 115 7.38 6.55 5.81
C PRO A 115 8.62 5.65 5.91
N THR A 116 8.81 4.88 6.95
CA THR A 116 10.08 4.18 7.19
C THR A 116 10.50 3.29 6.02
N ILE A 117 9.61 2.41 5.54
CA ILE A 117 9.90 1.56 4.38
C ILE A 117 9.96 2.39 3.09
N ASP A 118 9.06 3.36 2.92
CA ASP A 118 9.00 4.21 1.72
C ASP A 118 10.31 4.98 1.51
N VAL A 119 10.94 5.45 2.59
CA VAL A 119 12.26 6.11 2.53
C VAL A 119 13.34 5.13 2.04
N TRP A 120 13.37 3.91 2.58
CA TRP A 120 14.36 2.92 2.15
C TRP A 120 14.19 2.52 0.68
N LEU A 121 12.96 2.30 0.23
CA LEU A 121 12.68 2.02 -1.19
C LEU A 121 13.11 3.20 -2.08
N ARG A 122 12.88 4.43 -1.63
CA ARG A 122 13.35 5.63 -2.34
C ARG A 122 14.86 5.72 -2.39
N VAL A 123 15.56 5.44 -1.29
CA VAL A 123 17.03 5.40 -1.24
C VAL A 123 17.56 4.38 -2.24
N ILE A 124 17.08 3.14 -2.20
CA ILE A 124 17.53 2.07 -3.12
C ILE A 124 17.26 2.46 -4.57
N ARG A 125 16.06 2.98 -4.87
CA ARG A 125 15.71 3.44 -6.22
C ARG A 125 16.67 4.53 -6.71
N GLN A 126 16.98 5.51 -5.86
CA GLN A 126 17.88 6.61 -6.24
C GLN A 126 19.31 6.10 -6.49
N LEU A 127 19.83 5.21 -5.62
CA LEU A 127 21.14 4.59 -5.82
C LEU A 127 21.21 3.78 -7.13
N TYR A 128 20.13 3.07 -7.49
CA TYR A 128 20.01 2.37 -8.76
C TYR A 128 20.03 3.34 -9.95
N VAL A 129 19.21 4.38 -9.91
CA VAL A 129 19.12 5.36 -11.00
C VAL A 129 20.42 6.12 -11.19
N ASP A 130 21.12 6.47 -10.11
CA ASP A 130 22.39 7.20 -10.17
C ASP A 130 23.53 6.35 -10.77
N GLY A 131 23.49 5.04 -10.61
CA GLY A 131 24.59 4.16 -11.02
C GLY A 131 24.31 3.32 -12.27
N GLU A 132 23.10 3.36 -12.84
CA GLU A 132 22.72 2.62 -14.04
C GLU A 132 22.25 3.59 -15.15
N PRO A 133 23.08 3.82 -16.18
CA PRO A 133 22.75 4.75 -17.26
C PRO A 133 21.50 4.38 -18.05
N THR A 134 21.08 3.11 -17.99
CA THR A 134 19.87 2.59 -18.63
C THR A 134 18.76 2.31 -17.63
N ALA A 135 18.79 2.95 -16.47
CA ALA A 135 17.83 2.73 -15.42
C ALA A 135 16.38 3.01 -15.88
N VAL A 136 15.54 2.02 -15.72
CA VAL A 136 14.09 2.13 -15.93
C VAL A 136 13.37 1.75 -14.66
N THR A 137 12.36 2.54 -14.26
CA THR A 137 11.57 2.23 -13.06
C THR A 137 10.08 2.37 -13.34
N LEU A 138 9.29 1.45 -12.79
CA LEU A 138 7.83 1.49 -12.86
C LEU A 138 7.26 2.42 -11.80
N GLY A 139 6.30 3.26 -12.18
CA GLY A 139 5.58 4.09 -11.23
C GLY A 139 4.61 3.29 -10.37
N THR A 140 4.11 3.91 -9.32
CA THR A 140 3.29 3.29 -8.28
C THR A 140 1.84 3.78 -8.26
N VAL A 141 1.51 4.77 -9.09
CA VAL A 141 0.16 5.33 -9.21
C VAL A 141 -0.24 5.42 -10.67
N PRO A 142 -1.46 5.02 -11.04
CA PRO A 142 -1.93 5.10 -12.42
C PRO A 142 -1.81 6.50 -13.00
N ASP A 143 -1.62 6.57 -14.32
CA ASP A 143 -1.55 7.80 -15.11
C ASP A 143 -0.43 8.78 -14.72
N GLY A 144 0.55 8.33 -13.93
CA GLY A 144 1.62 9.17 -13.42
C GLY A 144 1.16 10.23 -12.42
N LYS A 145 -0.01 10.03 -11.82
CA LYS A 145 -0.45 10.87 -10.71
C LYS A 145 0.46 10.65 -9.51
N PRO A 146 0.67 11.69 -8.67
CA PRO A 146 1.59 11.58 -7.54
C PRO A 146 1.04 10.81 -6.34
N LEU A 147 -0.28 10.61 -6.26
CA LEU A 147 -0.98 10.01 -5.13
C LEU A 147 -2.17 9.20 -5.60
N ALA A 148 -2.36 8.00 -5.06
CA ALA A 148 -3.60 7.24 -5.14
C ALA A 148 -4.45 7.49 -3.88
N VAL A 149 -5.75 7.70 -4.05
CA VAL A 149 -6.69 7.91 -2.94
C VAL A 149 -7.86 6.94 -3.08
N MET A 150 -8.13 6.21 -2.02
CA MET A 150 -9.30 5.35 -1.89
C MET A 150 -10.15 5.86 -0.73
N ILE A 151 -11.31 6.42 -1.05
CA ILE A 151 -12.34 6.73 -0.05
C ILE A 151 -13.04 5.43 0.30
N THR A 152 -13.09 5.10 1.59
CA THR A 152 -13.70 3.86 2.07
C THR A 152 -14.66 4.13 3.23
N HIS A 153 -15.77 3.38 3.24
CA HIS A 153 -16.81 3.49 4.25
C HIS A 153 -17.04 2.16 4.94
N ASP A 154 -16.97 2.14 6.29
CA ASP A 154 -17.30 0.96 7.09
C ASP A 154 -18.75 1.07 7.54
N VAL A 155 -19.60 0.19 6.97
CA VAL A 155 -21.05 0.20 7.11
C VAL A 155 -21.47 -0.82 8.17
N ASP A 156 -21.44 -0.41 9.45
CA ASP A 156 -21.59 -1.27 10.61
C ASP A 156 -23.02 -1.33 11.16
N TYR A 157 -23.87 -0.38 10.78
CA TYR A 157 -25.21 -0.20 11.37
C TYR A 157 -26.25 0.10 10.30
N LEU A 158 -27.52 -0.15 10.62
CA LEU A 158 -28.62 0.28 9.77
C LEU A 158 -28.57 1.78 9.43
N ARG A 159 -28.21 2.61 10.43
CA ARG A 159 -28.03 4.06 10.24
C ARG A 159 -26.93 4.39 9.22
N SER A 160 -25.85 3.59 9.21
CA SER A 160 -24.78 3.75 8.23
C SER A 160 -25.27 3.45 6.82
N VAL A 161 -26.12 2.42 6.63
CA VAL A 161 -26.75 2.13 5.35
C VAL A 161 -27.62 3.31 4.86
N ASP A 162 -28.41 3.90 5.77
CA ASP A 162 -29.28 5.04 5.41
C ASP A 162 -28.47 6.27 5.03
N ASN A 163 -27.45 6.57 5.78
CA ASN A 163 -26.58 7.73 5.56
C ASN A 163 -25.66 7.57 4.34
N SER A 164 -25.30 6.34 3.96
CA SER A 164 -24.42 6.06 2.80
C SER A 164 -24.93 6.74 1.52
N ARG A 165 -26.23 6.96 1.40
CA ARG A 165 -26.82 7.69 0.27
C ARG A 165 -26.23 9.11 0.13
N ALA A 166 -26.05 9.85 1.23
CA ALA A 166 -25.54 11.21 1.18
C ALA A 166 -24.06 11.27 0.74
N TYR A 167 -23.27 10.27 1.15
CA TYR A 167 -21.89 10.10 0.70
C TYR A 167 -21.84 9.73 -0.78
N ALA A 168 -22.61 8.73 -1.19
CA ALA A 168 -22.70 8.29 -2.58
C ALA A 168 -23.14 9.40 -3.55
N ASP A 169 -24.11 10.23 -3.14
CA ASP A 169 -24.54 11.38 -3.94
C ASP A 169 -23.41 12.41 -4.11
N PHE A 170 -22.59 12.65 -3.08
CA PHE A 170 -21.42 13.52 -3.14
C PHE A 170 -20.31 12.92 -4.02
N GLU A 171 -19.98 11.66 -3.84
CA GLU A 171 -18.95 10.94 -4.59
C GLU A 171 -19.30 10.92 -6.09
N HIS A 172 -20.54 10.59 -6.42
CA HIS A 172 -21.04 10.62 -7.78
C HIS A 172 -20.96 12.03 -8.39
N ALA A 173 -21.40 13.05 -7.66
CA ALA A 173 -21.32 14.44 -8.10
C ALA A 173 -19.87 14.93 -8.28
N SER A 174 -18.95 14.36 -7.52
CA SER A 174 -17.51 14.64 -7.59
C SER A 174 -16.80 13.82 -8.67
N GLY A 175 -17.46 12.81 -9.24
CA GLY A 175 -16.89 11.90 -10.24
C GLY A 175 -15.81 10.99 -9.67
N ILE A 176 -15.88 10.63 -8.38
CA ILE A 176 -14.95 9.72 -7.73
C ILE A 176 -15.65 8.40 -7.37
N PRO A 177 -14.98 7.25 -7.54
CA PRO A 177 -15.45 5.99 -7.00
C PRO A 177 -15.07 5.85 -5.52
N ALA A 178 -15.82 5.03 -4.78
CA ALA A 178 -15.55 4.70 -3.37
C ALA A 178 -15.84 3.23 -3.07
N THR A 179 -15.32 2.72 -1.94
CA THR A 179 -15.53 1.35 -1.48
C THR A 179 -16.31 1.35 -0.18
N TYR A 180 -17.40 0.58 -0.14
CA TYR A 180 -18.25 0.41 1.04
C TYR A 180 -18.02 -1.00 1.60
N PHE A 181 -17.31 -1.10 2.71
CA PHE A 181 -17.12 -2.33 3.48
C PHE A 181 -18.37 -2.58 4.33
N VAL A 182 -19.17 -3.55 3.96
CA VAL A 182 -20.49 -3.77 4.53
C VAL A 182 -20.46 -4.96 5.48
N GLN A 183 -20.79 -4.74 6.74
CA GLN A 183 -21.08 -5.80 7.68
C GLN A 183 -22.39 -6.49 7.26
N THR A 184 -22.36 -7.80 7.11
CA THR A 184 -23.55 -8.58 6.70
C THR A 184 -24.30 -9.14 7.91
N LYS A 185 -24.68 -8.25 8.81
CA LYS A 185 -25.32 -8.57 10.10
C LYS A 185 -26.73 -9.13 9.93
N TYR A 186 -26.89 -10.45 10.09
CA TYR A 186 -28.19 -11.14 10.07
C TYR A 186 -28.52 -11.87 11.38
N VAL A 187 -27.66 -11.82 12.38
CA VAL A 187 -27.89 -12.37 13.73
C VAL A 187 -27.81 -11.21 14.73
N ARG A 188 -28.91 -11.03 15.48
CA ARG A 188 -28.93 -10.05 16.59
C ARG A 188 -28.09 -10.57 17.73
N ASP A 189 -27.21 -9.73 18.28
CA ASP A 189 -26.35 -10.05 19.40
C ASP A 189 -25.98 -8.80 20.22
N TYR A 190 -24.90 -8.89 21.01
CA TYR A 190 -24.43 -7.78 21.87
C TYR A 190 -23.99 -6.55 21.08
N ASN A 191 -23.39 -6.72 19.90
CA ASN A 191 -22.87 -5.59 19.12
C ASN A 191 -23.99 -4.77 18.52
N ASP A 192 -24.99 -5.45 17.85
CA ASP A 192 -25.97 -4.78 17.04
C ASP A 192 -27.24 -5.57 16.76
N ASP A 193 -28.28 -4.81 16.36
CA ASP A 193 -29.46 -5.34 15.71
C ASP A 193 -29.16 -5.84 14.30
N VAL A 194 -30.01 -6.72 13.80
CA VAL A 194 -29.98 -7.20 12.41
C VAL A 194 -30.28 -6.04 11.47
N PHE A 195 -29.38 -5.77 10.54
CA PHE A 195 -29.62 -4.77 9.50
C PHE A 195 -29.41 -5.30 8.07
N PHE A 196 -28.69 -6.40 7.88
CA PHE A 196 -28.61 -7.06 6.57
C PHE A 196 -29.87 -7.90 6.35
N ASN A 197 -30.88 -7.29 5.74
CA ASN A 197 -32.24 -7.81 5.58
C ASN A 197 -32.91 -7.23 4.32
N ASP A 198 -34.16 -7.59 4.09
CA ASP A 198 -34.94 -7.14 2.92
C ASP A 198 -35.09 -5.60 2.83
N ALA A 199 -34.96 -4.88 3.93
CA ALA A 199 -35.07 -3.43 3.93
C ALA A 199 -33.72 -2.76 3.54
N ALA A 200 -32.60 -3.33 3.93
CA ALA A 200 -31.25 -2.81 3.60
C ALA A 200 -30.77 -3.26 2.21
N SER A 201 -31.05 -4.50 1.80
CA SER A 201 -30.57 -5.06 0.53
C SER A 201 -30.88 -4.20 -0.70
N PRO A 202 -32.08 -3.60 -0.88
CA PRO A 202 -32.33 -2.69 -2.00
C PRO A 202 -31.48 -1.43 -1.97
N LYS A 203 -31.16 -0.88 -0.79
CA LYS A 203 -30.33 0.31 -0.62
C LYS A 203 -28.88 0.01 -1.00
N LEU A 204 -28.35 -1.11 -0.51
CA LEU A 204 -27.01 -1.59 -0.87
C LEU A 204 -26.88 -1.86 -2.39
N ARG A 205 -27.92 -2.46 -2.99
CA ARG A 205 -27.96 -2.67 -4.45
C ARG A 205 -27.93 -1.34 -5.20
N GLN A 206 -28.61 -0.30 -4.70
CA GLN A 206 -28.57 1.03 -5.32
C GLN A 206 -27.18 1.64 -5.29
N LEU A 207 -26.41 1.46 -4.20
CA LEU A 207 -25.01 1.89 -4.14
C LEU A 207 -24.16 1.18 -5.21
N ALA A 208 -24.27 -0.14 -5.31
CA ALA A 208 -23.56 -0.93 -6.32
C ALA A 208 -23.95 -0.51 -7.75
N MET A 209 -25.23 -0.30 -8.03
CA MET A 209 -25.71 0.16 -9.33
C MET A 209 -25.27 1.59 -9.67
N ALA A 210 -24.94 2.41 -8.68
CA ALA A 210 -24.32 3.72 -8.88
C ALA A 210 -22.83 3.67 -9.21
N GLY A 211 -22.25 2.46 -9.34
CA GLY A 211 -20.83 2.26 -9.66
C GLY A 211 -19.90 2.28 -8.45
N LEU A 212 -20.45 2.21 -7.24
CA LEU A 212 -19.66 2.12 -6.01
C LEU A 212 -19.34 0.65 -5.69
N GLU A 213 -18.16 0.39 -5.13
CA GLU A 213 -17.77 -0.96 -4.75
C GLU A 213 -18.42 -1.36 -3.42
N LEU A 214 -19.08 -2.53 -3.39
CA LEU A 214 -19.41 -3.20 -2.14
C LEU A 214 -18.32 -4.22 -1.79
N ALA A 215 -17.76 -4.10 -0.60
CA ALA A 215 -16.71 -4.95 -0.06
C ALA A 215 -17.16 -5.57 1.28
N SER A 216 -16.47 -6.62 1.72
CA SER A 216 -16.88 -7.35 2.92
C SER A 216 -16.30 -6.74 4.19
N HIS A 217 -17.15 -6.58 5.21
CA HIS A 217 -16.77 -6.19 6.57
C HIS A 217 -17.16 -7.26 7.61
N SER A 218 -16.99 -8.54 7.25
CA SER A 218 -17.40 -9.71 8.03
C SER A 218 -18.92 -9.83 8.30
N VAL A 219 -19.32 -10.82 9.09
CA VAL A 219 -20.72 -11.04 9.50
C VAL A 219 -20.99 -10.46 10.88
N ALA A 220 -20.20 -10.88 11.88
CA ALA A 220 -20.46 -10.54 13.29
C ALA A 220 -19.77 -9.27 13.75
N HIS A 221 -18.77 -8.76 13.01
CA HIS A 221 -17.95 -7.63 13.42
C HIS A 221 -17.38 -7.81 14.83
N SER A 222 -16.75 -8.96 15.04
CA SER A 222 -16.24 -9.36 16.36
C SER A 222 -14.91 -8.73 16.68
N ARG A 223 -14.75 -8.15 17.88
CA ARG A 223 -13.44 -7.74 18.43
C ARG A 223 -12.47 -8.91 18.60
N GLN A 224 -13.00 -10.13 18.66
CA GLN A 224 -12.23 -11.37 18.81
C GLN A 224 -11.82 -11.99 17.45
N PHE A 225 -12.05 -11.29 16.33
CA PHE A 225 -11.79 -11.84 15.00
C PHE A 225 -10.34 -12.36 14.86
N ALA A 226 -9.36 -11.68 15.43
CA ALA A 226 -7.95 -12.09 15.42
C ALA A 226 -7.68 -13.43 16.13
N THR A 227 -8.56 -13.86 17.03
CA THR A 227 -8.41 -15.08 17.83
C THR A 227 -9.45 -16.14 17.52
N LEU A 228 -10.31 -15.94 16.54
CA LEU A 228 -11.29 -16.93 16.11
C LEU A 228 -10.59 -18.17 15.54
N PRO A 229 -11.17 -19.37 15.73
CA PRO A 229 -10.70 -20.56 15.02
C PRO A 229 -10.83 -20.36 13.50
N VAL A 230 -9.94 -20.96 12.73
CA VAL A 230 -9.95 -20.83 11.26
C VAL A 230 -11.26 -21.30 10.67
N GLY A 231 -11.85 -22.38 11.17
CA GLY A 231 -13.06 -23.01 10.65
C GLY A 231 -12.76 -24.22 9.77
N THR A 232 -13.82 -24.88 9.31
CA THR A 232 -13.72 -26.13 8.53
C THR A 232 -13.85 -25.92 7.03
N GLY A 233 -14.35 -24.74 6.60
CA GLY A 233 -14.74 -24.48 5.22
C GLY A 233 -16.12 -25.02 4.86
N ASP A 234 -16.85 -25.65 5.80
CA ASP A 234 -18.20 -26.17 5.61
C ASP A 234 -19.30 -25.22 6.09
N GLU A 235 -18.90 -24.04 6.57
CA GLU A 235 -19.82 -22.99 7.02
C GLU A 235 -20.76 -22.58 5.86
N ARG A 236 -22.07 -22.57 6.12
CA ARG A 236 -23.12 -22.25 5.12
C ARG A 236 -24.23 -21.40 5.73
N PHE A 237 -24.69 -20.44 4.95
CA PHE A 237 -25.92 -19.70 5.26
C PHE A 237 -27.13 -20.62 5.00
N PRO A 238 -28.20 -20.59 5.86
CA PRO A 238 -28.38 -19.79 7.08
C PRO A 238 -27.91 -20.50 8.36
N GLY A 239 -27.20 -21.63 8.26
CA GLY A 239 -26.77 -22.45 9.41
C GLY A 239 -25.63 -21.82 10.19
N TYR A 240 -24.76 -21.03 9.56
CA TYR A 240 -23.70 -20.30 10.24
C TYR A 240 -24.34 -19.16 11.07
N ARG A 241 -24.13 -19.15 12.37
CA ARG A 241 -24.72 -18.18 13.29
C ARG A 241 -23.71 -17.68 14.31
N PRO A 242 -22.79 -16.79 13.90
CA PRO A 242 -21.86 -16.19 14.84
C PRO A 242 -22.63 -15.31 15.83
N PHE A 243 -22.22 -15.33 17.10
CA PHE A 243 -22.90 -14.59 18.16
C PHE A 243 -21.88 -13.93 19.08
N VAL A 244 -21.87 -12.60 19.05
CA VAL A 244 -21.06 -11.77 19.95
C VAL A 244 -21.78 -11.68 21.30
N GLN A 245 -21.21 -12.29 22.33
CA GLN A 245 -21.80 -12.29 23.67
C GLN A 245 -21.49 -10.99 24.43
N ASN A 246 -20.29 -10.46 24.24
CA ASN A 246 -19.81 -9.22 24.82
C ASN A 246 -18.52 -8.77 24.09
N ALA A 247 -17.87 -7.71 24.56
CA ALA A 247 -16.65 -7.15 23.96
C ALA A 247 -15.46 -8.13 23.88
N THR A 248 -15.46 -9.22 24.66
CA THR A 248 -14.33 -10.17 24.79
C THR A 248 -14.71 -11.61 24.46
N ALA A 249 -15.94 -11.88 24.06
CA ALA A 249 -16.42 -13.25 23.79
C ALA A 249 -17.36 -13.30 22.58
N THR A 250 -17.03 -14.20 21.66
CA THR A 250 -17.84 -14.52 20.48
C THR A 250 -17.94 -16.04 20.35
N THR A 251 -19.13 -16.55 20.07
CA THR A 251 -19.38 -18.00 19.92
C THR A 251 -19.91 -18.32 18.53
N GLY A 252 -19.67 -19.52 18.05
CA GLY A 252 -20.14 -19.97 16.73
C GLY A 252 -19.52 -19.26 15.54
N ALA A 253 -18.50 -18.44 15.78
CA ALA A 253 -17.75 -17.72 14.75
C ALA A 253 -16.45 -18.44 14.37
N THR A 254 -16.11 -18.38 13.09
CA THR A 254 -14.83 -18.85 12.53
C THR A 254 -14.35 -17.88 11.48
N VAL A 255 -13.04 -17.80 11.23
CA VAL A 255 -12.49 -16.91 10.20
C VAL A 255 -13.11 -17.23 8.83
N LEU A 256 -13.11 -18.51 8.41
CA LEU A 256 -13.70 -18.92 7.13
C LEU A 256 -15.21 -18.65 7.05
N GLY A 257 -15.93 -18.84 8.17
CA GLY A 257 -17.37 -18.54 8.22
C GLY A 257 -17.65 -17.06 8.03
N GLU A 258 -16.94 -16.17 8.72
CA GLU A 258 -17.05 -14.73 8.57
C GLU A 258 -16.79 -14.27 7.12
N LEU A 259 -15.73 -14.81 6.49
CA LEU A 259 -15.36 -14.46 5.12
C LEU A 259 -16.35 -15.00 4.08
N ARG A 260 -16.67 -16.29 4.12
CA ARG A 260 -17.49 -16.96 3.12
C ARG A 260 -18.94 -16.49 3.13
N ILE A 261 -19.51 -16.37 4.33
CA ILE A 261 -20.93 -15.98 4.44
C ILE A 261 -21.13 -14.52 4.12
N SER A 262 -20.20 -13.64 4.54
CA SER A 262 -20.26 -12.23 4.16
C SER A 262 -20.16 -12.06 2.64
N LYS A 263 -19.20 -12.71 1.99
CA LYS A 263 -19.05 -12.70 0.53
C LYS A 263 -20.32 -13.19 -0.17
N TYR A 264 -20.82 -14.37 0.21
CA TYR A 264 -22.03 -14.94 -0.36
C TYR A 264 -23.25 -14.00 -0.27
N LEU A 265 -23.46 -13.38 0.89
CA LEU A 265 -24.57 -12.47 1.10
C LEU A 265 -24.45 -11.18 0.28
N LEU A 266 -23.25 -10.60 0.22
CA LEU A 266 -22.99 -9.40 -0.58
C LEU A 266 -23.15 -9.68 -2.08
N GLU A 267 -22.66 -10.80 -2.58
CA GLU A 267 -22.80 -11.19 -3.99
C GLU A 267 -24.27 -11.47 -4.37
N SER A 268 -25.15 -11.70 -3.39
CA SER A 268 -26.60 -11.77 -3.64
C SER A 268 -27.26 -10.41 -3.91
N VAL A 269 -26.61 -9.33 -3.51
CA VAL A 269 -27.11 -7.95 -3.69
C VAL A 269 -26.25 -7.09 -4.61
N ALA A 270 -24.96 -7.43 -4.78
CA ALA A 270 -24.04 -6.74 -5.68
C ALA A 270 -24.03 -7.39 -7.07
N PRO A 271 -23.89 -6.62 -8.16
CA PRO A 271 -23.75 -7.19 -9.50
C PRO A 271 -22.40 -7.85 -9.74
N ASP A 272 -21.35 -7.44 -9.01
CA ASP A 272 -19.99 -7.86 -9.20
C ASP A 272 -19.52 -8.82 -8.10
N THR A 273 -18.45 -9.56 -8.39
CA THR A 273 -17.76 -10.41 -7.40
C THR A 273 -17.09 -9.56 -6.33
N VAL A 274 -17.35 -9.89 -5.07
CA VAL A 274 -16.72 -9.21 -3.91
C VAL A 274 -15.30 -9.73 -3.73
N THR A 275 -14.32 -8.84 -3.92
CA THR A 275 -12.89 -9.21 -3.90
C THR A 275 -12.07 -8.49 -2.83
N ALA A 276 -12.64 -7.47 -2.15
CA ALA A 276 -11.99 -6.75 -1.07
C ALA A 276 -12.62 -7.08 0.29
N PHE A 277 -11.78 -7.09 1.33
CA PHE A 277 -12.16 -7.38 2.70
C PHE A 277 -11.48 -6.43 3.68
N ARG A 278 -12.21 -6.06 4.73
CA ARG A 278 -11.69 -5.38 5.92
C ARG A 278 -12.33 -6.01 7.15
N PRO A 279 -11.56 -6.44 8.17
CA PRO A 279 -12.15 -6.92 9.43
C PRO A 279 -12.65 -5.76 10.28
N GLY A 280 -13.66 -6.00 11.07
CA GLY A 280 -14.02 -5.07 12.14
C GLY A 280 -12.85 -4.82 13.09
N TYR A 281 -12.70 -3.57 13.55
CA TYR A 281 -11.61 -3.15 14.45
C TYR A 281 -10.20 -3.36 13.89
N LEU A 282 -10.03 -3.57 12.58
CA LEU A 282 -8.78 -3.99 11.95
C LEU A 282 -8.16 -5.21 12.67
N ALA A 283 -9.00 -6.07 13.24
CA ALA A 283 -8.57 -7.27 13.97
C ALA A 283 -8.21 -8.38 12.96
N GLU A 284 -6.95 -8.75 12.89
CA GLU A 284 -6.46 -9.66 11.87
C GLU A 284 -5.80 -10.91 12.47
N PRO A 285 -6.38 -12.11 12.23
CA PRO A 285 -5.73 -13.37 12.58
C PRO A 285 -4.51 -13.64 11.68
N ARG A 286 -3.50 -14.34 12.21
CA ARG A 286 -2.33 -14.72 11.41
C ARG A 286 -2.69 -15.45 10.13
N ALA A 287 -3.69 -16.33 10.20
CA ALA A 287 -4.19 -17.10 9.06
C ALA A 287 -5.07 -16.31 8.07
N LEU A 288 -5.21 -15.00 8.25
CA LEU A 288 -6.08 -14.19 7.38
C LEU A 288 -5.68 -14.24 5.90
N PRO A 289 -4.40 -14.12 5.51
CA PRO A 289 -4.02 -14.12 4.10
C PRO A 289 -4.47 -15.35 3.35
N GLN A 290 -4.12 -16.55 3.83
CA GLN A 290 -4.51 -17.80 3.18
C GLN A 290 -6.01 -18.07 3.29
N ALA A 291 -6.68 -17.62 4.35
CA ALA A 291 -8.15 -17.74 4.47
C ALA A 291 -8.85 -16.84 3.43
N LEU A 292 -8.38 -15.62 3.20
CA LEU A 292 -8.87 -14.73 2.14
C LEU A 292 -8.69 -15.38 0.77
N ALA A 293 -7.48 -15.89 0.47
CA ALA A 293 -7.18 -16.57 -0.78
C ALA A 293 -8.09 -17.79 -1.01
N ALA A 294 -8.29 -18.62 0.03
CA ALA A 294 -9.16 -19.81 -0.03
C ALA A 294 -10.63 -19.47 -0.32
N VAL A 295 -11.10 -18.29 0.07
CA VAL A 295 -12.47 -17.81 -0.18
C VAL A 295 -12.57 -17.04 -1.49
N GLY A 296 -11.46 -16.67 -2.12
CA GLY A 296 -11.41 -15.94 -3.38
C GLY A 296 -11.49 -14.42 -3.24
N TYR A 297 -11.09 -13.88 -2.08
CA TYR A 297 -10.71 -12.48 -1.98
C TYR A 297 -9.33 -12.27 -2.59
N ARG A 298 -8.99 -11.04 -2.89
CA ARG A 298 -7.70 -10.65 -3.47
C ARG A 298 -7.08 -9.43 -2.80
N PHE A 299 -7.90 -8.62 -2.13
CA PHE A 299 -7.50 -7.34 -1.56
C PHE A 299 -7.94 -7.27 -0.11
N SER A 300 -7.03 -6.82 0.73
CA SER A 300 -7.23 -6.62 2.16
C SER A 300 -6.95 -5.16 2.53
N SER A 301 -7.67 -4.66 3.52
CA SER A 301 -7.37 -3.38 4.16
C SER A 301 -7.52 -3.57 5.67
N SER A 302 -6.62 -4.36 6.25
CA SER A 302 -6.72 -4.91 7.60
C SER A 302 -5.77 -4.26 8.59
N THR A 303 -4.81 -3.45 8.11
CA THR A 303 -3.82 -2.78 8.95
C THR A 303 -3.77 -1.28 8.69
N THR A 304 -2.99 -0.55 9.50
CA THR A 304 -2.72 0.87 9.29
C THR A 304 -1.36 1.11 8.67
N ALA A 305 -1.20 2.22 7.95
CA ALA A 305 0.08 2.64 7.39
C ALA A 305 1.16 2.79 8.48
N ASN A 306 0.74 3.20 9.70
CA ASN A 306 1.62 3.32 10.85
C ASN A 306 2.15 1.94 11.31
N ALA A 307 1.31 0.92 11.38
CA ALA A 307 1.71 -0.42 11.79
C ALA A 307 2.54 -1.14 10.70
N SER A 308 2.20 -0.92 9.42
CA SER A 308 2.91 -1.53 8.28
C SER A 308 4.16 -0.75 7.83
N LEU A 309 4.46 0.40 8.45
CA LEU A 309 5.63 1.25 8.16
C LEU A 309 5.71 1.75 6.71
N THR A 310 4.59 1.76 5.98
CA THR A 310 4.54 2.12 4.56
C THR A 310 3.19 2.72 4.16
N HIS A 311 3.22 3.52 3.10
CA HIS A 311 2.07 4.01 2.34
C HIS A 311 2.01 3.43 0.93
N LEU A 312 2.54 2.22 0.76
CA LEU A 312 2.45 1.46 -0.49
C LEU A 312 1.71 0.16 -0.25
N PRO A 313 0.95 -0.35 -1.23
CA PRO A 313 0.41 -1.69 -1.13
C PRO A 313 1.52 -2.74 -1.10
N PHE A 314 1.28 -3.85 -0.43
CA PHE A 314 2.24 -4.95 -0.36
C PHE A 314 1.54 -6.32 -0.38
N ALA A 315 2.26 -7.35 -0.87
CA ALA A 315 1.77 -8.72 -0.86
C ALA A 315 1.82 -9.30 0.56
N LEU A 316 0.74 -9.96 0.98
CA LEU A 316 0.70 -10.71 2.23
C LEU A 316 1.24 -12.12 2.02
N THR A 317 2.02 -12.59 2.99
CA THR A 317 2.52 -13.97 3.02
C THR A 317 1.64 -14.86 3.90
N ASP A 318 1.71 -16.18 3.70
CA ASP A 318 1.00 -17.16 4.51
C ASP A 318 1.40 -17.01 5.99
N ASP A 319 0.42 -17.03 6.89
CA ASP A 319 0.56 -16.76 8.32
C ASP A 319 1.27 -15.42 8.64
N ARG A 320 1.42 -14.52 7.66
CA ARG A 320 2.09 -13.20 7.78
C ARG A 320 3.55 -13.30 8.28
N ALA A 321 4.17 -14.43 8.09
CA ALA A 321 5.56 -14.71 8.43
C ALA A 321 6.12 -15.83 7.55
N GLY A 322 5.33 -16.31 6.59
CA GLY A 322 5.73 -17.36 5.66
C GLY A 322 6.60 -16.82 4.52
N GLU A 323 7.27 -17.73 3.83
CA GLU A 323 8.05 -17.42 2.64
C GLU A 323 7.19 -17.31 1.37
N ALA A 324 5.98 -17.90 1.39
CA ALA A 324 5.09 -17.93 0.25
C ALA A 324 4.08 -16.78 0.27
N GLU A 325 3.98 -16.05 -0.83
CA GLU A 325 2.94 -15.04 -1.01
C GLU A 325 1.58 -15.71 -1.20
N SER A 326 0.58 -15.20 -0.49
CA SER A 326 -0.80 -15.69 -0.55
C SER A 326 -1.57 -15.23 -1.80
N GLY A 327 -1.01 -14.31 -2.57
CA GLY A 327 -1.70 -13.63 -3.68
C GLY A 327 -2.70 -12.56 -3.24
N ILE A 328 -2.70 -12.21 -1.96
CA ILE A 328 -3.49 -11.12 -1.37
C ILE A 328 -2.61 -9.87 -1.24
N PHE A 329 -3.11 -8.73 -1.71
CA PHE A 329 -2.47 -7.44 -1.50
C PHE A 329 -3.16 -6.69 -0.36
N GLU A 330 -2.36 -6.12 0.53
CA GLU A 330 -2.80 -5.26 1.63
C GLU A 330 -2.75 -3.79 1.21
N PHE A 331 -3.75 -3.01 1.62
CA PHE A 331 -3.91 -1.56 1.39
C PHE A 331 -4.06 -0.87 2.75
N PRO A 332 -2.96 -0.34 3.33
CA PRO A 332 -2.96 0.19 4.68
C PRO A 332 -3.84 1.43 4.85
N VAL A 333 -4.64 1.44 5.93
CA VAL A 333 -5.43 2.62 6.29
C VAL A 333 -4.52 3.75 6.73
N SER A 334 -4.64 4.91 6.09
CA SER A 334 -3.85 6.11 6.40
C SER A 334 -4.57 7.08 7.30
N ILE A 335 -5.89 7.24 7.12
CA ILE A 335 -6.74 8.17 7.86
C ILE A 335 -7.98 7.40 8.32
N GLU A 336 -8.36 7.61 9.58
CA GLU A 336 -9.60 7.08 10.14
C GLU A 336 -10.37 8.15 10.90
N ASP A 337 -11.66 7.93 11.16
CA ASP A 337 -12.57 8.97 11.64
C ASP A 337 -12.81 9.00 13.16
N GLU A 338 -12.27 8.02 13.90
CA GLU A 338 -12.49 7.91 15.36
C GLU A 338 -11.47 8.71 16.17
N ALA A 339 -10.30 9.05 15.58
CA ALA A 339 -9.29 9.86 16.26
C ALA A 339 -9.76 11.30 16.51
N LEU A 340 -9.31 11.89 17.62
CA LEU A 340 -9.56 13.29 17.92
C LEU A 340 -8.43 14.19 17.39
N PRO A 341 -8.72 15.46 17.07
CA PRO A 341 -10.04 16.12 17.04
C PRO A 341 -10.98 15.56 15.98
N ARG A 342 -12.27 15.95 16.00
CA ARG A 342 -13.28 15.54 15.01
C ARG A 342 -12.74 15.68 13.58
N MET A 343 -13.21 14.80 12.70
CA MET A 343 -12.65 14.63 11.37
C MET A 343 -12.65 15.93 10.53
N ASP A 344 -13.72 16.74 10.59
CA ASP A 344 -13.80 18.03 9.90
C ASP A 344 -12.69 19.03 10.30
N ALA A 345 -12.21 18.94 11.53
CA ALA A 345 -11.09 19.77 12.01
C ALA A 345 -9.72 19.26 11.53
N ARG A 346 -9.64 18.02 11.01
CA ARG A 346 -8.39 17.38 10.56
C ARG A 346 -8.14 17.43 9.04
N VAL A 347 -8.96 18.17 8.28
CA VAL A 347 -8.80 18.26 6.81
C VAL A 347 -7.40 18.74 6.42
N ASN A 348 -6.90 19.79 7.05
CA ASN A 348 -5.56 20.33 6.72
C ASN A 348 -4.43 19.36 7.09
N ASP A 349 -4.55 18.65 8.21
CA ASP A 349 -3.58 17.65 8.63
C ASP A 349 -3.58 16.46 7.66
N ALA A 350 -4.76 16.01 7.23
CA ALA A 350 -4.88 14.97 6.20
C ALA A 350 -4.28 15.40 4.85
N LEU A 351 -4.47 16.66 4.44
CA LEU A 351 -3.85 17.22 3.24
C LEU A 351 -2.32 17.35 3.38
N ASP A 352 -1.82 17.60 4.59
CA ASP A 352 -0.37 17.58 4.85
C ASP A 352 0.19 16.16 4.68
N VAL A 353 -0.47 15.15 5.21
CA VAL A 353 -0.10 13.75 4.98
C VAL A 353 -0.15 13.42 3.48
N ALA A 354 -1.23 13.78 2.78
CA ALA A 354 -1.37 13.58 1.35
C ALA A 354 -0.20 14.16 0.55
N ARG A 355 0.23 15.38 0.89
CA ARG A 355 1.38 16.04 0.26
C ARG A 355 2.69 15.28 0.52
N ARG A 356 2.88 14.75 1.73
CA ARG A 356 4.06 13.94 2.07
C ARG A 356 4.07 12.60 1.35
N VAL A 357 2.96 11.86 1.40
CA VAL A 357 2.78 10.57 0.75
C VAL A 357 2.94 10.69 -0.77
N SER A 358 2.42 11.76 -1.38
CA SER A 358 2.55 12.02 -2.83
C SER A 358 3.99 12.09 -3.33
N ARG A 359 4.94 12.42 -2.48
CA ARG A 359 6.37 12.46 -2.84
C ARG A 359 6.98 11.07 -3.04
N TYR A 360 6.32 10.05 -2.52
CA TYR A 360 6.71 8.64 -2.65
C TYR A 360 5.91 7.90 -3.73
N GLY A 361 4.93 8.57 -4.34
CA GLY A 361 3.96 7.88 -5.19
C GLY A 361 3.13 6.88 -4.38
N GLY A 362 2.80 7.24 -3.15
CA GLY A 362 2.09 6.37 -2.24
C GLY A 362 0.58 6.40 -2.42
N GLU A 363 -0.10 5.68 -1.54
CA GLU A 363 -1.55 5.63 -1.45
C GLU A 363 -2.06 6.19 -0.12
N MET A 364 -3.32 6.60 -0.13
CA MET A 364 -4.08 6.92 1.08
C MET A 364 -5.43 6.21 1.06
N VAL A 365 -5.61 5.30 1.99
CA VAL A 365 -6.92 4.72 2.31
C VAL A 365 -7.53 5.54 3.43
N VAL A 366 -8.66 6.18 3.14
CA VAL A 366 -9.43 6.99 4.10
C VAL A 366 -10.61 6.18 4.58
N LEU A 367 -10.67 5.88 5.88
CA LEU A 367 -11.74 5.11 6.51
C LEU A 367 -12.74 6.06 7.17
N ILE A 368 -14.00 5.96 6.79
CA ILE A 368 -15.10 6.76 7.32
C ILE A 368 -16.28 5.85 7.66
N HIS A 369 -16.75 5.90 8.90
CA HIS A 369 -18.04 5.28 9.24
C HIS A 369 -19.19 6.24 8.89
N PRO A 370 -20.08 5.92 7.95
CA PRO A 370 -21.14 6.82 7.52
C PRO A 370 -22.33 6.87 8.51
N ASN A 371 -22.06 6.61 9.79
CA ASN A 371 -23.05 6.73 10.87
C ASN A 371 -23.43 8.19 11.20
N VAL A 372 -22.64 9.15 10.70
CA VAL A 372 -22.85 10.60 10.84
C VAL A 372 -22.56 11.27 9.51
N THR A 373 -23.49 12.11 9.04
CA THR A 373 -23.35 12.87 7.79
C THR A 373 -22.87 14.31 8.00
N ASP A 374 -22.72 14.79 9.23
CA ASP A 374 -22.31 16.17 9.54
C ASP A 374 -20.80 16.33 9.30
N TYR A 375 -19.97 16.20 10.33
CA TYR A 375 -18.55 16.51 10.27
C TYR A 375 -17.73 15.53 9.43
N LYS A 376 -18.17 14.27 9.29
CA LYS A 376 -17.47 13.28 8.50
C LYS A 376 -17.64 13.54 7.00
N LEU A 377 -18.85 13.81 6.55
CA LEU A 377 -19.09 14.20 5.15
C LEU A 377 -18.42 15.54 4.81
N LYS A 378 -18.39 16.51 5.75
CA LYS A 378 -17.64 17.76 5.55
C LYS A 378 -16.15 17.53 5.35
N PHE A 379 -15.56 16.62 6.12
CA PHE A 379 -14.17 16.22 5.92
C PHE A 379 -13.96 15.68 4.51
N GLU A 380 -14.77 14.72 4.09
CA GLU A 380 -14.64 14.11 2.76
C GLU A 380 -14.79 15.16 1.65
N GLN A 381 -15.77 16.04 1.75
CA GLN A 381 -15.97 17.16 0.81
C GLN A 381 -14.74 18.05 0.70
N GLY A 382 -14.13 18.41 1.84
CA GLY A 382 -12.94 19.24 1.89
C GLY A 382 -11.71 18.54 1.32
N PHE A 383 -11.49 17.29 1.72
CA PHE A 383 -10.36 16.47 1.31
C PHE A 383 -10.39 16.14 -0.19
N VAL A 384 -11.52 15.62 -0.68
CA VAL A 384 -11.73 15.31 -2.10
C VAL A 384 -11.67 16.58 -2.94
N GLY A 385 -12.34 17.67 -2.51
CA GLY A 385 -12.33 18.94 -3.21
C GLY A 385 -10.93 19.49 -3.45
N ALA A 386 -10.01 19.29 -2.51
CA ALA A 386 -8.61 19.72 -2.64
C ALA A 386 -7.77 18.82 -3.55
N LEU A 387 -8.05 17.52 -3.61
CA LEU A 387 -7.16 16.53 -4.25
C LEU A 387 -7.67 16.00 -5.60
N ARG A 388 -8.96 16.13 -5.95
CA ARG A 388 -9.56 15.47 -7.14
C ARG A 388 -8.89 15.82 -8.47
N SER A 389 -8.24 16.98 -8.59
CA SER A 389 -7.53 17.37 -9.81
C SER A 389 -6.10 16.82 -9.90
N THR A 390 -5.48 16.51 -8.78
CA THR A 390 -4.06 16.16 -8.68
C THR A 390 -3.83 14.69 -8.34
N ALA A 391 -4.66 14.08 -7.51
CA ALA A 391 -4.58 12.67 -7.17
C ALA A 391 -5.34 11.79 -8.17
N TRP A 392 -5.02 10.51 -8.17
CA TRP A 392 -5.84 9.46 -8.75
C TRP A 392 -6.82 8.94 -7.69
N PHE A 393 -8.09 8.78 -8.07
CA PHE A 393 -9.11 8.22 -7.19
C PHE A 393 -9.61 6.89 -7.73
N GLY A 394 -9.74 5.91 -6.86
CA GLY A 394 -10.22 4.57 -7.19
C GLY A 394 -10.86 3.84 -6.03
N THR A 395 -11.47 2.68 -6.34
CA THR A 395 -11.89 1.73 -5.31
C THR A 395 -10.71 0.86 -4.89
N VAL A 396 -10.82 0.20 -3.74
CA VAL A 396 -9.78 -0.73 -3.26
C VAL A 396 -9.52 -1.84 -4.27
N SER A 397 -10.57 -2.49 -4.78
CA SER A 397 -10.38 -3.53 -5.82
C SER A 397 -9.95 -2.94 -7.17
N GLY A 398 -10.35 -1.72 -7.49
CA GLY A 398 -9.93 -1.03 -8.72
C GLY A 398 -8.43 -0.79 -8.73
N PHE A 399 -7.92 -0.15 -7.68
CA PHE A 399 -6.49 0.07 -7.50
C PHE A 399 -5.74 -1.25 -7.32
N GLY A 400 -6.30 -2.19 -6.57
CA GLY A 400 -5.71 -3.49 -6.33
C GLY A 400 -5.49 -4.31 -7.61
N ARG A 401 -6.45 -4.32 -8.53
CA ARG A 401 -6.25 -4.97 -9.84
C ARG A 401 -5.14 -4.32 -10.66
N TRP A 402 -5.10 -2.99 -10.65
CA TRP A 402 -4.03 -2.25 -11.32
C TRP A 402 -2.67 -2.54 -10.69
N TRP A 403 -2.59 -2.52 -9.34
CA TRP A 403 -1.36 -2.80 -8.60
C TRP A 403 -0.84 -4.20 -8.86
N ALA A 404 -1.70 -5.22 -8.78
CA ALA A 404 -1.35 -6.61 -9.09
C ALA A 404 -0.87 -6.79 -10.54
N ALA A 405 -1.51 -6.11 -11.49
CA ALA A 405 -1.05 -6.14 -12.88
C ALA A 405 0.32 -5.46 -13.05
N ARG A 406 0.53 -4.31 -12.39
CA ARG A 406 1.79 -3.56 -12.38
C ARG A 406 2.91 -4.35 -11.71
N ASP A 407 2.63 -5.01 -10.60
CA ASP A 407 3.61 -5.79 -9.83
C ASP A 407 4.13 -7.00 -10.62
N ALA A 408 3.28 -7.56 -11.45
CA ALA A 408 3.63 -8.69 -12.33
C ALA A 408 4.33 -8.28 -13.64
N VAL A 409 4.59 -6.98 -13.89
CA VAL A 409 5.27 -6.53 -15.13
C VAL A 409 6.77 -6.80 -15.06
N GLY A 410 7.25 -7.66 -15.95
CA GLY A 410 8.68 -7.78 -16.27
C GLY A 410 9.14 -6.66 -17.21
N CYS A 411 10.34 -6.16 -16.99
CA CYS A 411 10.90 -5.05 -17.74
C CYS A 411 12.38 -5.30 -18.07
N ASP A 412 12.72 -5.45 -19.35
CA ASP A 412 14.08 -5.65 -19.83
C ASP A 412 14.49 -4.53 -20.79
N VAL A 413 15.75 -4.09 -20.69
CA VAL A 413 16.34 -3.07 -21.54
C VAL A 413 17.46 -3.66 -22.36
N THR A 414 17.46 -3.42 -23.66
CA THR A 414 18.55 -3.76 -24.56
C THR A 414 18.98 -2.54 -25.38
N ALA A 415 20.28 -2.38 -25.58
CA ALA A 415 20.87 -1.29 -26.36
C ALA A 415 21.62 -1.86 -27.57
N ASP A 416 21.37 -1.31 -28.75
CA ASP A 416 22.11 -1.57 -29.99
C ASP A 416 22.47 -0.22 -30.63
N GLY A 417 23.70 0.21 -30.39
CA GLY A 417 24.15 1.55 -30.72
C GLY A 417 23.28 2.62 -30.04
N ALA A 418 22.71 3.52 -30.83
CA ALA A 418 21.80 4.54 -30.33
C ALA A 418 20.34 4.06 -30.17
N THR A 419 20.03 2.83 -30.55
CA THR A 419 18.67 2.26 -30.45
C THR A 419 18.51 1.54 -29.12
N ILE A 420 17.55 1.96 -28.33
CA ILE A 420 17.20 1.33 -27.04
C ILE A 420 15.86 0.66 -27.19
N THR A 421 15.78 -0.59 -26.81
CA THR A 421 14.53 -1.35 -26.78
C THR A 421 14.16 -1.69 -25.33
N LEU A 422 13.03 -1.18 -24.89
CA LEU A 422 12.37 -1.56 -23.64
C LEU A 422 11.35 -2.67 -23.99
N ARG A 423 11.54 -3.84 -23.40
CA ARG A 423 10.62 -4.98 -23.51
C ARG A 423 9.85 -5.10 -22.21
N LEU A 424 8.53 -5.01 -22.32
CA LEU A 424 7.61 -5.29 -21.22
C LEU A 424 7.03 -6.69 -21.38
N THR A 425 6.89 -7.42 -20.29
CA THR A 425 6.16 -8.69 -20.24
C THR A 425 5.10 -8.57 -19.16
N ALA A 426 3.83 -8.55 -19.55
CA ALA A 426 2.71 -8.35 -18.65
C ALA A 426 1.74 -9.55 -18.74
N PRO A 427 1.51 -10.33 -17.68
CA PRO A 427 0.53 -11.43 -17.72
C PRO A 427 -0.92 -10.94 -17.86
N HIS A 428 -1.19 -9.68 -17.54
CA HIS A 428 -2.49 -9.02 -17.66
C HIS A 428 -2.35 -7.72 -18.44
N ALA A 429 -3.44 -7.30 -19.10
CA ALA A 429 -3.48 -5.97 -19.70
C ALA A 429 -3.33 -4.90 -18.60
N ILE A 430 -2.57 -3.85 -18.91
CA ILE A 430 -2.36 -2.74 -17.99
C ILE A 430 -2.61 -1.42 -18.70
N ASP A 431 -3.29 -0.51 -18.02
CA ASP A 431 -3.55 0.84 -18.50
C ASP A 431 -2.99 1.88 -17.51
N GLY A 432 -2.48 2.97 -18.06
CA GLY A 432 -1.95 4.06 -17.25
C GLY A 432 -0.65 3.74 -16.50
N LEU A 433 0.16 2.76 -16.94
CA LEU A 433 1.42 2.40 -16.29
C LEU A 433 2.48 3.48 -16.50
N PRO A 434 2.93 4.19 -15.46
CA PRO A 434 4.02 5.13 -15.59
C PRO A 434 5.36 4.39 -15.64
N ILE A 435 6.20 4.75 -16.60
CA ILE A 435 7.57 4.23 -16.70
C ILE A 435 8.52 5.41 -16.76
N SER A 436 9.42 5.50 -15.79
CA SER A 436 10.50 6.48 -15.82
C SER A 436 11.69 5.93 -16.59
N VAL A 437 12.19 6.73 -17.51
CA VAL A 437 13.32 6.42 -18.40
C VAL A 437 14.39 7.50 -18.32
N PRO A 438 15.65 7.22 -18.73
CA PRO A 438 16.71 8.23 -18.81
C PRO A 438 16.32 9.43 -19.68
N ALA A 439 16.76 10.63 -19.27
CA ALA A 439 16.49 11.88 -19.98
C ALA A 439 17.04 11.92 -21.41
N SER A 440 18.11 11.17 -21.65
CA SER A 440 18.75 11.07 -22.98
C SER A 440 17.96 10.23 -23.98
N TRP A 441 16.81 9.64 -23.56
CA TRP A 441 16.03 8.78 -24.45
C TRP A 441 14.85 9.52 -25.06
N SER A 442 14.75 9.48 -26.39
CA SER A 442 13.60 10.00 -27.14
C SER A 442 12.76 8.85 -27.67
N TYR A 443 11.46 8.86 -27.39
CA TYR A 443 10.52 7.84 -27.88
C TYR A 443 10.47 7.81 -29.40
N VAL A 444 10.48 6.62 -30.00
CA VAL A 444 10.44 6.40 -31.45
C VAL A 444 9.16 5.68 -31.86
N SER A 445 8.90 4.50 -31.29
CA SER A 445 7.75 3.66 -31.66
C SER A 445 7.43 2.63 -30.59
N ALA A 446 6.28 2.00 -30.72
CA ALA A 446 5.88 0.84 -29.93
C ALA A 446 5.19 -0.20 -30.83
N ASP A 447 5.07 -1.44 -30.34
CA ASP A 447 4.35 -2.50 -31.01
C ASP A 447 2.86 -2.14 -31.19
N VAL A 448 2.21 -2.77 -32.19
CA VAL A 448 0.77 -2.58 -32.46
C VAL A 448 -0.05 -2.96 -31.23
N GLY A 449 -0.98 -2.09 -30.85
CA GLY A 449 -1.81 -2.28 -29.65
C GLY A 449 -1.21 -1.74 -28.37
N VAL A 450 0.03 -1.23 -28.40
CA VAL A 450 0.66 -0.54 -27.28
C VAL A 450 0.56 0.98 -27.47
N ASN A 451 -0.11 1.65 -26.54
CA ASN A 451 -0.21 3.11 -26.55
C ASN A 451 0.80 3.71 -25.58
N VAL A 452 1.58 4.65 -26.07
CA VAL A 452 2.58 5.39 -25.28
C VAL A 452 2.32 6.87 -25.38
N ARG A 453 2.16 7.54 -24.23
CA ARG A 453 2.04 9.01 -24.15
C ARG A 453 3.09 9.58 -23.20
N PRO A 454 3.76 10.68 -23.54
CA PRO A 454 4.67 11.36 -22.63
C PRO A 454 3.87 12.01 -21.49
N ALA A 455 4.38 11.90 -20.26
CA ALA A 455 3.85 12.60 -19.08
C ALA A 455 4.82 13.67 -18.58
N SER A 456 6.13 13.44 -18.73
CA SER A 456 7.20 14.37 -18.44
C SER A 456 8.42 14.05 -19.32
N PRO A 457 9.50 14.84 -19.31
CA PRO A 457 10.73 14.51 -20.05
C PRO A 457 11.33 13.12 -19.70
N HIS A 458 11.01 12.62 -18.50
CA HIS A 458 11.58 11.35 -17.98
C HIS A 458 10.52 10.29 -17.71
N THR A 459 9.26 10.52 -18.08
CA THR A 459 8.18 9.58 -17.76
C THR A 459 7.24 9.45 -18.94
N ILE A 460 7.02 8.22 -19.36
CA ILE A 460 5.97 7.83 -20.29
C ILE A 460 4.86 7.11 -19.55
N ILE A 461 3.64 7.20 -20.05
CA ILE A 461 2.49 6.41 -19.60
C ILE A 461 2.19 5.38 -20.68
N VAL A 462 2.10 4.13 -20.26
CA VAL A 462 1.91 3.00 -21.17
C VAL A 462 0.56 2.33 -20.91
N GLN A 463 -0.13 2.03 -22.01
CA GLN A 463 -1.23 1.09 -22.06
C GLN A 463 -0.78 -0.09 -22.92
N ALA A 464 -0.81 -1.30 -22.37
CA ALA A 464 -0.37 -2.50 -23.06
C ALA A 464 -1.36 -3.65 -22.85
N PRO A 465 -1.60 -4.49 -23.88
CA PRO A 465 -2.32 -5.74 -23.72
C PRO A 465 -1.49 -6.75 -22.90
N ALA A 466 -2.13 -7.84 -22.48
CA ALA A 466 -1.39 -8.98 -21.92
C ALA A 466 -0.41 -9.55 -22.96
N GLY A 467 0.75 -10.00 -22.50
CA GLY A 467 1.82 -10.56 -23.31
C GLY A 467 3.09 -9.71 -23.34
N ALA A 468 3.90 -9.91 -24.37
CA ALA A 468 5.12 -9.15 -24.59
C ALA A 468 4.83 -7.91 -25.46
N ALA A 469 5.43 -6.79 -25.08
CA ALA A 469 5.34 -5.53 -25.80
C ALA A 469 6.73 -4.88 -25.91
N ARG A 470 7.03 -4.25 -27.03
CA ARG A 470 8.27 -3.51 -27.26
C ARG A 470 7.99 -2.03 -27.40
N ILE A 471 8.83 -1.24 -26.76
CA ILE A 471 8.87 0.23 -26.90
C ILE A 471 10.30 0.59 -27.30
N VAL A 472 10.44 1.36 -28.37
CA VAL A 472 11.74 1.72 -28.93
C VAL A 472 12.02 3.20 -28.65
N PHE A 473 13.23 3.46 -28.18
CA PHE A 473 13.76 4.80 -27.98
C PHE A 473 15.06 4.98 -28.78
N ARG A 474 15.43 6.24 -28.97
CA ARG A 474 16.75 6.65 -29.44
C ARG A 474 17.48 7.35 -28.30
N SER A 475 18.70 6.91 -28.01
CA SER A 475 19.60 7.61 -27.09
C SER A 475 20.31 8.73 -27.84
N GLU A 476 20.28 9.95 -27.31
CA GLU A 476 21.05 11.06 -27.87
C GLU A 476 22.52 10.95 -27.45
N PRO A 477 23.48 11.17 -28.38
CA PRO A 477 24.89 11.19 -28.02
C PRO A 477 25.17 12.44 -27.18
N GLY A 478 25.59 12.27 -25.94
CA GLY A 478 26.05 13.37 -25.09
C GLY A 478 25.41 13.48 -23.69
N GLY A 479 24.48 12.65 -23.33
CA GLY A 479 24.01 12.55 -21.94
C GLY A 479 24.96 11.68 -21.12
N GLN A 480 26.14 12.14 -20.77
CA GLN A 480 26.85 11.59 -19.61
C GLN A 480 26.20 12.20 -18.35
N PRO A 481 25.99 11.38 -17.28
CA PRO A 481 25.43 11.81 -16.03
C PRO A 481 26.27 12.83 -15.31
#